data_45e984f350e2765afc1797df07abd51f
#
_entry.id   45e984f350e2765afc1797df07abd51f
#
_cell.length_a   1.000
_cell.length_b   1.000
_cell.length_c   1.000
_cell.angle_alpha   90.00
_cell.angle_beta   90.00
_cell.angle_gamma   90.00
#
_symmetry.space_group_name_H-M   'P 1'
#
loop_
_entity.id
_entity.type
_entity.pdbx_description
1 polymer ?
#
loop_
_entity_poly.entity_id
_entity_poly.type
_entity_poly.pdbx_seq_one_letter_code
_entity_poly.pdbx_strand_id
1 'polypeptide(L)'
;MNSIAKRMLVLVILLVASSVSAESLVNQIESLVSASPTVRGKFAQSKTLSGVSKKLSSEGFFIVDKSRGIAWVTEKPIYQTLRVSDSGIRIGNKSGVLMNLDARSEPSIKYINELVLAIFSGDLSALERLFNYSGDVTTKGWNLELTPKNTASTLFKKITIVGGSAISRISFVSKDGDLTEVIFSDVRLAPALSKDEAIQFQ
;
A
#
# COMPACT_ATOMS: atom_id res chain seq x y z
N MET A 1 -18.18 -80.91 1.78
CA MET A 1 -18.54 -80.42 0.45
C MET A 1 -18.47 -78.94 0.44
N ASN A 2 -17.57 -78.44 -0.35
CA ASN A 2 -16.79 -77.22 -0.18
C ASN A 2 -17.52 -75.95 -0.59
N SER A 3 -17.63 -75.04 0.30
CA SER A 3 -18.01 -73.67 0.02
C SER A 3 -16.73 -72.81 -0.02
N ILE A 4 -16.37 -72.34 -1.19
CA ILE A 4 -15.26 -71.47 -1.43
C ILE A 4 -15.72 -70.03 -1.12
N ALA A 5 -15.32 -69.55 0.05
CA ALA A 5 -15.54 -68.16 0.41
C ALA A 5 -14.61 -67.23 -0.36
N LYS A 6 -15.10 -66.58 -1.40
CA LYS A 6 -14.40 -65.50 -2.09
C LYS A 6 -14.20 -64.31 -1.14
N ARG A 7 -12.98 -64.15 -0.62
CA ARG A 7 -12.56 -62.94 0.08
C ARG A 7 -12.39 -61.83 -0.94
N MET A 8 -13.40 -60.97 -1.05
CA MET A 8 -13.31 -59.72 -1.81
C MET A 8 -12.64 -58.69 -0.95
N LEU A 9 -11.35 -58.48 -1.19
CA LEU A 9 -10.56 -57.42 -0.54
C LEU A 9 -10.96 -56.09 -1.18
N VAL A 10 -11.84 -55.35 -0.51
CA VAL A 10 -12.18 -53.98 -0.90
C VAL A 10 -11.06 -53.06 -0.45
N LEU A 11 -10.21 -52.70 -1.40
CA LEU A 11 -9.17 -51.68 -1.22
C LEU A 11 -9.85 -50.30 -1.18
N VAL A 12 -10.14 -49.79 0.02
CA VAL A 12 -10.61 -48.43 0.22
C VAL A 12 -9.43 -47.51 0.04
N ILE A 13 -9.24 -46.97 -1.15
CA ILE A 13 -8.30 -45.88 -1.40
C ILE A 13 -8.92 -44.64 -0.76
N LEU A 14 -8.47 -44.27 0.44
CA LEU A 14 -8.73 -42.95 1.02
C LEU A 14 -7.98 -41.92 0.16
N LEU A 15 -8.71 -41.32 -0.79
CA LEU A 15 -8.28 -40.05 -1.39
C LEU A 15 -8.32 -38.99 -0.29
N VAL A 16 -7.20 -38.77 0.36
CA VAL A 16 -6.98 -37.57 1.14
C VAL A 16 -6.90 -36.42 0.14
N ALA A 17 -8.03 -35.81 -0.16
CA ALA A 17 -8.10 -34.54 -0.86
C ALA A 17 -7.43 -33.50 0.06
N SER A 18 -6.13 -33.32 -0.12
CA SER A 18 -5.41 -32.19 0.45
C SER A 18 -6.07 -30.95 -0.13
N SER A 19 -6.93 -30.30 0.65
CA SER A 19 -7.44 -28.98 0.33
C SER A 19 -6.23 -28.04 0.33
N VAL A 20 -5.59 -27.86 -0.82
CA VAL A 20 -4.66 -26.78 -1.02
C VAL A 20 -5.50 -25.52 -0.92
N SER A 21 -5.49 -24.91 0.26
CA SER A 21 -6.10 -23.59 0.44
C SER A 21 -5.36 -22.65 -0.49
N ALA A 22 -6.04 -22.11 -1.49
CA ALA A 22 -5.43 -21.11 -2.36
C ALA A 22 -4.98 -19.95 -1.46
N GLU A 23 -3.69 -19.64 -1.50
CA GLU A 23 -3.13 -18.52 -0.78
C GLU A 23 -3.83 -17.23 -1.22
N SER A 24 -4.17 -16.36 -0.26
CA SER A 24 -4.86 -15.10 -0.59
C SER A 24 -3.96 -14.24 -1.50
N LEU A 25 -4.56 -13.47 -2.39
CA LEU A 25 -3.82 -12.54 -3.26
C LEU A 25 -2.91 -11.61 -2.44
N VAL A 26 -3.40 -11.16 -1.29
CA VAL A 26 -2.64 -10.30 -0.38
C VAL A 26 -1.38 -11.02 0.14
N ASN A 27 -1.50 -12.25 0.62
CA ASN A 27 -0.37 -13.04 1.10
C ASN A 27 0.66 -13.29 -0.01
N GLN A 28 0.20 -13.58 -1.24
CA GLN A 28 1.08 -13.74 -2.40
C GLN A 28 1.87 -12.46 -2.67
N ILE A 29 1.23 -11.29 -2.61
CA ILE A 29 1.90 -10.00 -2.81
C ILE A 29 2.87 -9.72 -1.66
N GLU A 30 2.47 -9.94 -0.40
CA GLU A 30 3.34 -9.75 0.77
C GLU A 30 4.61 -10.58 0.70
N SER A 31 4.52 -11.81 0.17
CA SER A 31 5.69 -12.67 -0.01
C SER A 31 6.69 -12.14 -1.05
N LEU A 32 6.23 -11.34 -2.01
CA LEU A 32 7.05 -10.74 -3.06
C LEU A 32 7.65 -9.40 -2.65
N VAL A 33 6.97 -8.67 -1.77
CA VAL A 33 7.44 -7.35 -1.31
C VAL A 33 8.56 -7.52 -0.28
N SER A 34 9.72 -6.97 -0.58
CA SER A 34 10.85 -7.03 0.32
C SER A 34 10.59 -6.21 1.58
N ALA A 35 10.46 -6.87 2.72
CA ALA A 35 10.30 -6.20 4.00
C ALA A 35 11.60 -5.51 4.42
N SER A 36 11.50 -4.24 4.79
CA SER A 36 12.63 -3.49 5.35
C SER A 36 12.14 -2.50 6.41
N PRO A 37 12.91 -2.23 7.46
CA PRO A 37 12.58 -1.20 8.43
C PRO A 37 12.47 0.19 7.81
N THR A 38 13.30 0.47 6.82
CA THR A 38 13.31 1.77 6.14
C THR A 38 13.28 1.58 4.63
N VAL A 39 12.41 2.33 3.95
CA VAL A 39 12.32 2.40 2.49
C VAL A 39 12.45 3.85 2.07
N ARG A 40 13.20 4.13 1.03
CA ARG A 40 13.40 5.47 0.49
C ARG A 40 13.41 5.46 -1.02
N GLY A 41 13.07 6.56 -1.66
CA GLY A 41 13.08 6.68 -3.10
C GLY A 41 12.65 8.05 -3.57
N LYS A 42 12.53 8.18 -4.87
CA LYS A 42 11.98 9.36 -5.53
C LYS A 42 10.56 9.09 -5.98
N PHE A 43 9.79 10.14 -6.15
CA PHE A 43 8.48 10.07 -6.76
C PHE A 43 8.30 11.15 -7.83
N ALA A 44 7.51 10.81 -8.84
CA ALA A 44 6.89 11.73 -9.77
C ALA A 44 5.38 11.57 -9.67
N GLN A 45 4.69 12.63 -9.31
CA GLN A 45 3.25 12.65 -9.16
C GLN A 45 2.61 13.49 -10.24
N SER A 46 1.49 13.03 -10.75
CA SER A 46 0.63 13.80 -11.62
C SER A 46 -0.81 13.74 -11.14
N LYS A 47 -1.50 14.90 -11.14
CA LYS A 47 -2.91 15.01 -10.81
C LYS A 47 -3.67 15.60 -11.98
N THR A 48 -4.70 14.89 -12.45
CA THR A 48 -5.65 15.34 -13.44
C THR A 48 -6.96 15.66 -12.72
N LEU A 49 -7.38 16.89 -12.77
CA LEU A 49 -8.64 17.34 -12.17
C LEU A 49 -9.80 17.00 -13.09
N SER A 50 -10.89 16.52 -12.53
CA SER A 50 -12.13 16.24 -13.28
C SER A 50 -12.65 17.51 -13.94
N GLY A 51 -12.92 17.45 -15.22
CA GLY A 51 -13.39 18.61 -16.00
C GLY A 51 -12.32 19.65 -16.37
N VAL A 52 -11.05 19.41 -16.05
CA VAL A 52 -9.94 20.32 -16.36
C VAL A 52 -8.89 19.61 -17.20
N SER A 53 -8.56 20.15 -18.36
CA SER A 53 -7.56 19.54 -19.26
C SER A 53 -6.13 19.64 -18.74
N LYS A 54 -5.86 20.55 -17.80
CA LYS A 54 -4.49 20.78 -17.28
C LYS A 54 -4.12 19.72 -16.23
N LYS A 55 -3.00 19.08 -16.47
CA LYS A 55 -2.37 18.14 -15.52
C LYS A 55 -1.43 18.90 -14.58
N LEU A 56 -1.58 18.70 -13.28
CA LEU A 56 -0.64 19.21 -12.28
C LEU A 56 0.43 18.15 -12.05
N SER A 57 1.68 18.56 -12.00
CA SER A 57 2.81 17.66 -11.76
C SER A 57 3.64 18.12 -10.58
N SER A 58 4.13 17.18 -9.81
CA SER A 58 5.09 17.42 -8.72
C SER A 58 6.07 16.27 -8.64
N GLU A 59 7.26 16.54 -8.10
CA GLU A 59 8.30 15.54 -7.89
C GLU A 59 9.06 15.81 -6.60
N GLY A 60 9.71 14.76 -6.10
CA GLY A 60 10.49 14.85 -4.89
C GLY A 60 10.94 13.47 -4.41
N PHE A 61 11.11 13.34 -3.12
CA PHE A 61 11.54 12.08 -2.50
C PHE A 61 10.66 11.70 -1.31
N PHE A 62 10.72 10.43 -0.94
CA PHE A 62 10.04 9.90 0.22
C PHE A 62 10.97 9.04 1.06
N ILE A 63 10.69 8.98 2.35
CA ILE A 63 11.30 8.07 3.31
C ILE A 63 10.18 7.49 4.14
N VAL A 64 10.16 6.17 4.24
CA VAL A 64 9.27 5.41 5.13
C VAL A 64 10.13 4.74 6.18
N ASP A 65 9.77 4.92 7.42
CA ASP A 65 10.35 4.21 8.55
C ASP A 65 9.23 3.60 9.39
N LYS A 66 9.29 2.28 9.62
CA LYS A 66 8.21 1.54 10.32
C LYS A 66 7.91 2.08 11.71
N SER A 67 8.87 2.71 12.37
CA SER A 67 8.70 3.25 13.73
C SER A 67 8.31 4.74 13.77
N ARG A 68 8.52 5.47 12.68
CA ARG A 68 8.31 6.93 12.63
C ARG A 68 7.22 7.36 11.65
N GLY A 69 6.89 6.50 10.69
CA GLY A 69 5.92 6.80 9.66
C GLY A 69 6.55 7.20 8.33
N ILE A 70 6.02 8.23 7.68
CA ILE A 70 6.41 8.65 6.35
C ILE A 70 6.81 10.12 6.34
N ALA A 71 7.95 10.42 5.73
CA ALA A 71 8.35 11.74 5.29
C ALA A 71 8.26 11.81 3.77
N TRP A 72 7.39 12.67 3.26
CA TRP A 72 7.17 12.92 1.84
C TRP A 72 7.55 14.35 1.54
N VAL A 73 8.59 14.56 0.75
CA VAL A 73 9.14 15.87 0.44
C VAL A 73 8.94 16.18 -1.03
N THR A 74 8.04 17.09 -1.32
CA THR A 74 7.87 17.66 -2.66
C THR A 74 8.93 18.75 -2.86
N GLU A 75 9.75 18.61 -3.90
CA GLU A 75 10.79 19.59 -4.23
C GLU A 75 10.33 20.55 -5.32
N LYS A 76 9.52 20.06 -6.26
CA LYS A 76 8.99 20.83 -7.38
C LYS A 76 7.50 20.58 -7.60
N PRO A 77 6.77 21.60 -8.10
CA PRO A 77 7.17 22.96 -8.41
C PRO A 77 7.33 23.83 -7.15
N ILE A 78 6.70 23.45 -6.03
CA ILE A 78 6.71 24.19 -4.76
C ILE A 78 7.17 23.26 -3.66
N TYR A 79 8.16 23.67 -2.90
CA TYR A 79 8.67 22.88 -1.76
C TYR A 79 7.60 22.73 -0.68
N GLN A 80 7.31 21.48 -0.35
CA GLN A 80 6.36 21.10 0.69
C GLN A 80 6.82 19.80 1.36
N THR A 81 6.62 19.71 2.66
CA THR A 81 6.79 18.47 3.42
C THR A 81 5.46 17.96 3.91
N LEU A 82 5.24 16.67 3.77
CA LEU A 82 4.12 15.95 4.37
C LEU A 82 4.72 14.85 5.26
N ARG A 83 4.35 14.86 6.53
CA ARG A 83 4.73 13.81 7.49
C ARG A 83 3.48 13.09 7.95
N VAL A 84 3.50 11.77 7.85
CA VAL A 84 2.43 10.89 8.30
C VAL A 84 2.98 9.99 9.40
N SER A 85 2.32 9.98 10.54
CA SER A 85 2.70 9.15 11.70
C SER A 85 1.45 8.69 12.44
N ASP A 86 1.60 7.84 13.44
CA ASP A 86 0.47 7.40 14.29
C ASP A 86 -0.24 8.58 14.98
N SER A 87 0.47 9.67 15.24
CA SER A 87 -0.10 10.87 15.86
C SER A 87 -0.91 11.73 14.88
N GLY A 88 -0.70 11.60 13.57
CA GLY A 88 -1.42 12.39 12.58
C GLY A 88 -0.62 12.76 11.35
N ILE A 89 -1.11 13.79 10.67
CA ILE A 89 -0.51 14.34 9.45
C ILE A 89 -0.04 15.77 9.72
N ARG A 90 1.21 16.05 9.37
CA ARG A 90 1.78 17.39 9.43
C ARG A 90 2.22 17.83 8.04
N ILE A 91 1.78 19.00 7.62
CA ILE A 91 2.17 19.62 6.36
C ILE A 91 2.98 20.87 6.66
N GLY A 92 4.08 21.08 5.98
CA GLY A 92 4.96 22.21 6.15
C GLY A 92 5.60 22.68 4.85
N ASN A 93 6.28 23.79 4.94
CA ASN A 93 7.14 24.34 3.89
C ASN A 93 8.45 24.89 4.50
N LYS A 94 9.24 25.63 3.72
CA LYS A 94 10.50 26.24 4.21
C LYS A 94 10.29 27.25 5.34
N SER A 95 9.09 27.83 5.47
CA SER A 95 8.75 28.83 6.49
C SER A 95 8.22 28.20 7.80
N GLY A 96 7.91 26.90 7.80
CA GLY A 96 7.44 26.19 8.98
C GLY A 96 6.22 25.32 8.72
N VAL A 97 5.53 24.96 9.79
CA VAL A 97 4.32 24.12 9.75
C VAL A 97 3.13 24.94 9.25
N LEU A 98 2.48 24.45 8.19
CA LEU A 98 1.26 25.03 7.62
C LEU A 98 -0.01 24.42 8.21
N MET A 99 0.02 23.10 8.48
CA MET A 99 -1.14 22.34 8.96
C MET A 99 -0.68 21.19 9.83
N ASN A 100 -1.44 20.93 10.89
CA ASN A 100 -1.24 19.77 11.76
C ASN A 100 -2.62 19.16 12.05
N LEU A 101 -2.83 17.91 11.57
CA LEU A 101 -4.07 17.16 11.72
C LEU A 101 -3.82 16.02 12.70
N ASP A 102 -4.50 16.06 13.85
CA ASP A 102 -4.37 15.03 14.90
C ASP A 102 -5.27 13.82 14.57
N ALA A 103 -4.69 12.64 14.49
CA ALA A 103 -5.41 11.41 14.22
C ALA A 103 -6.45 11.03 15.31
N ARG A 104 -6.32 11.60 16.53
CA ARG A 104 -7.28 11.37 17.62
C ARG A 104 -8.54 12.19 17.45
N SER A 105 -8.46 13.34 16.82
CA SER A 105 -9.60 14.25 16.60
C SER A 105 -10.33 13.99 15.29
N GLU A 106 -9.64 13.38 14.32
CA GLU A 106 -10.15 13.21 12.96
C GLU A 106 -10.06 11.73 12.52
N PRO A 107 -11.15 10.95 12.61
CA PRO A 107 -11.14 9.54 12.22
C PRO A 107 -10.68 9.28 10.78
N SER A 108 -10.94 10.21 9.86
CA SER A 108 -10.48 10.12 8.47
C SER A 108 -8.95 10.15 8.35
N ILE A 109 -8.28 10.87 9.24
CA ILE A 109 -6.82 10.96 9.30
C ILE A 109 -6.23 9.63 9.74
N LYS A 110 -6.81 9.00 10.76
CA LYS A 110 -6.41 7.67 11.20
C LYS A 110 -6.50 6.66 10.05
N TYR A 111 -7.59 6.71 9.29
CA TYR A 111 -7.80 5.84 8.14
C TYR A 111 -6.73 6.04 7.04
N ILE A 112 -6.41 7.31 6.73
CA ILE A 112 -5.35 7.64 5.76
C ILE A 112 -4.00 7.12 6.25
N ASN A 113 -3.69 7.32 7.53
CA ASN A 113 -2.43 6.86 8.12
C ASN A 113 -2.30 5.34 8.02
N GLU A 114 -3.34 4.59 8.43
CA GLU A 114 -3.35 3.13 8.33
C GLU A 114 -3.14 2.66 6.88
N LEU A 115 -3.86 3.27 5.93
CA LEU A 115 -3.72 2.97 4.51
C LEU A 115 -2.30 3.19 3.99
N VAL A 116 -1.76 4.37 4.24
CA VAL A 116 -0.45 4.77 3.71
C VAL A 116 0.66 3.93 4.34
N LEU A 117 0.60 3.73 5.66
CA LEU A 117 1.58 2.90 6.36
C LEU A 117 1.51 1.43 5.89
N ALA A 118 0.32 0.85 5.75
CA ALA A 118 0.14 -0.51 5.26
C ALA A 118 0.76 -0.70 3.86
N ILE A 119 0.48 0.23 2.94
CA ILE A 119 1.00 0.18 1.58
C ILE A 119 2.54 0.19 1.57
N PHE A 120 3.16 1.10 2.32
CA PHE A 120 4.61 1.27 2.28
C PHE A 120 5.40 0.31 3.19
N SER A 121 4.78 -0.20 4.26
CA SER A 121 5.42 -1.21 5.11
C SER A 121 5.36 -2.62 4.53
N GLY A 122 4.51 -2.84 3.52
CA GLY A 122 4.22 -4.16 2.95
C GLY A 122 3.30 -5.01 3.85
N ASP A 123 2.72 -4.46 4.91
CA ASP A 123 1.70 -5.11 5.73
C ASP A 123 0.31 -4.84 5.11
N LEU A 124 0.00 -5.61 4.08
CA LEU A 124 -1.25 -5.44 3.34
C LEU A 124 -2.46 -6.03 4.05
N SER A 125 -2.26 -6.81 5.11
CA SER A 125 -3.35 -7.41 5.89
C SER A 125 -4.28 -6.36 6.50
N ALA A 126 -3.76 -5.18 6.85
CA ALA A 126 -4.54 -4.04 7.30
C ALA A 126 -5.53 -3.55 6.23
N LEU A 127 -5.19 -3.68 4.94
CA LEU A 127 -6.03 -3.25 3.82
C LEU A 127 -7.28 -4.12 3.68
N GLU A 128 -7.20 -5.41 4.02
CA GLU A 128 -8.34 -6.34 3.95
C GLU A 128 -9.52 -5.89 4.83
N ARG A 129 -9.24 -5.22 5.94
CA ARG A 129 -10.28 -4.69 6.82
C ARG A 129 -11.02 -3.48 6.22
N LEU A 130 -10.30 -2.68 5.45
CA LEU A 130 -10.73 -1.36 4.97
C LEU A 130 -11.28 -1.40 3.55
N PHE A 131 -10.81 -2.35 2.73
CA PHE A 131 -11.09 -2.42 1.31
C PHE A 131 -11.58 -3.81 0.86
N ASN A 132 -12.40 -3.84 -0.17
CA ASN A 132 -12.49 -4.97 -1.08
C ASN A 132 -11.30 -4.88 -2.02
N TYR A 133 -10.72 -6.02 -2.39
CA TYR A 133 -9.56 -6.04 -3.25
C TYR A 133 -9.72 -7.07 -4.36
N SER A 134 -9.07 -6.80 -5.48
CA SER A 134 -8.88 -7.70 -6.62
C SER A 134 -7.53 -7.40 -7.26
N GLY A 135 -7.05 -8.29 -8.09
CA GLY A 135 -5.78 -8.11 -8.77
C GLY A 135 -5.17 -9.44 -9.17
N ASP A 136 -3.91 -9.40 -9.55
CA ASP A 136 -3.16 -10.58 -9.97
C ASP A 136 -1.67 -10.48 -9.65
N VAL A 137 -1.05 -11.66 -9.58
CA VAL A 137 0.40 -11.84 -9.46
C VAL A 137 0.89 -12.56 -10.69
N THR A 138 1.91 -12.03 -11.33
CA THR A 138 2.54 -12.57 -12.53
C THR A 138 4.05 -12.66 -12.38
N THR A 139 4.74 -13.25 -13.33
CA THR A 139 6.21 -13.26 -13.37
C THR A 139 6.84 -11.87 -13.55
N LYS A 140 6.05 -10.87 -13.96
CA LYS A 140 6.50 -9.48 -14.16
C LYS A 140 6.23 -8.56 -12.97
N GLY A 141 5.51 -9.03 -11.97
CA GLY A 141 5.10 -8.27 -10.80
C GLY A 141 3.63 -8.53 -10.45
N TRP A 142 3.07 -7.64 -9.68
CA TRP A 142 1.70 -7.74 -9.19
C TRP A 142 0.94 -6.42 -9.35
N ASN A 143 -0.37 -6.53 -9.40
CA ASN A 143 -1.28 -5.40 -9.26
C ASN A 143 -2.33 -5.70 -8.19
N LEU A 144 -2.76 -4.65 -7.50
CA LEU A 144 -3.78 -4.71 -6.47
C LEU A 144 -4.73 -3.52 -6.67
N GLU A 145 -5.99 -3.82 -6.84
CA GLU A 145 -7.06 -2.85 -6.93
C GLU A 145 -7.86 -2.85 -5.62
N LEU A 146 -8.04 -1.69 -5.03
CA LEU A 146 -8.71 -1.49 -3.75
C LEU A 146 -9.94 -0.63 -3.94
N THR A 147 -11.08 -1.12 -3.46
CA THR A 147 -12.34 -0.37 -3.40
C THR A 147 -12.78 -0.29 -1.94
N PRO A 148 -13.03 0.91 -1.40
CA PRO A 148 -13.42 1.07 -0.01
C PRO A 148 -14.69 0.30 0.36
N LYS A 149 -14.69 -0.41 1.50
CA LYS A 149 -15.86 -1.18 1.99
C LYS A 149 -16.98 -0.32 2.50
N ASN A 150 -16.69 0.84 3.07
CA ASN A 150 -17.66 1.72 3.70
C ASN A 150 -17.71 3.07 3.01
N THR A 151 -18.91 3.65 2.95
CA THR A 151 -19.14 5.02 2.45
C THR A 151 -18.43 6.09 3.29
N ALA A 152 -17.99 5.74 4.50
CA ALA A 152 -17.16 6.61 5.34
C ALA A 152 -15.79 6.93 4.74
N SER A 153 -15.28 6.11 3.82
CA SER A 153 -14.10 6.50 3.04
C SER A 153 -14.52 7.49 1.95
N THR A 154 -14.76 8.70 2.40
CA THR A 154 -15.25 9.80 1.56
C THR A 154 -14.20 10.32 0.59
N LEU A 155 -13.00 9.78 0.61
CA LEU A 155 -11.85 10.33 -0.10
C LEU A 155 -11.62 9.70 -1.47
N PHE A 156 -11.74 8.37 -1.57
CA PHE A 156 -11.38 7.65 -2.79
C PHE A 156 -12.51 6.75 -3.28
N LYS A 157 -12.68 6.69 -4.60
CA LYS A 157 -13.51 5.68 -5.27
C LYS A 157 -12.75 4.38 -5.46
N LYS A 158 -11.45 4.51 -5.77
CA LYS A 158 -10.61 3.39 -6.18
C LYS A 158 -9.14 3.74 -5.97
N ILE A 159 -8.34 2.76 -5.56
CA ILE A 159 -6.89 2.84 -5.50
C ILE A 159 -6.34 1.64 -6.27
N THR A 160 -5.33 1.86 -7.09
CA THR A 160 -4.60 0.79 -7.79
C THR A 160 -3.13 0.88 -7.42
N ILE A 161 -2.54 -0.23 -7.03
CA ILE A 161 -1.14 -0.35 -6.64
C ILE A 161 -0.48 -1.37 -7.55
N VAL A 162 0.69 -1.04 -8.07
CA VAL A 162 1.48 -1.92 -8.94
C VAL A 162 2.88 -2.01 -8.39
N GLY A 163 3.44 -3.22 -8.40
CA GLY A 163 4.79 -3.43 -7.90
C GLY A 163 5.41 -4.76 -8.33
N GLY A 164 6.59 -4.99 -7.80
CA GLY A 164 7.34 -6.24 -7.86
C GLY A 164 7.90 -6.53 -6.47
N SER A 165 9.23 -6.49 -6.30
CA SER A 165 9.86 -6.54 -4.96
C SER A 165 9.65 -5.24 -4.15
N ALA A 166 9.21 -4.17 -4.79
CA ALA A 166 8.77 -2.92 -4.18
C ALA A 166 7.63 -2.31 -5.02
N ILE A 167 6.92 -1.37 -4.43
CA ILE A 167 5.87 -0.62 -5.12
C ILE A 167 6.52 0.27 -6.18
N SER A 168 5.99 0.23 -7.41
CA SER A 168 6.44 1.05 -8.53
C SER A 168 5.45 2.15 -8.91
N ARG A 169 4.16 1.94 -8.66
CA ARG A 169 3.10 2.92 -8.97
C ARG A 169 1.93 2.81 -8.03
N ILE A 170 1.36 3.95 -7.68
CA ILE A 170 0.05 4.06 -7.04
C ILE A 170 -0.79 5.02 -7.87
N SER A 171 -2.06 4.65 -8.12
CA SER A 171 -3.04 5.54 -8.72
C SER A 171 -4.28 5.57 -7.85
N PHE A 172 -4.90 6.70 -7.69
CA PHE A 172 -6.17 6.80 -6.99
C PHE A 172 -7.11 7.80 -7.64
N VAL A 173 -8.39 7.42 -7.65
CA VAL A 173 -9.50 8.24 -8.13
C VAL A 173 -10.23 8.78 -6.91
N SER A 174 -10.30 10.10 -6.77
CA SER A 174 -11.06 10.75 -5.71
C SER A 174 -12.58 10.63 -5.94
N LYS A 175 -13.39 10.98 -4.95
CA LYS A 175 -14.86 11.05 -5.11
C LYS A 175 -15.29 12.00 -6.23
N ASP A 176 -14.56 13.10 -6.39
CA ASP A 176 -14.86 14.12 -7.39
C ASP A 176 -14.43 13.71 -8.80
N GLY A 177 -13.76 12.56 -8.92
CA GLY A 177 -13.27 12.02 -10.19
C GLY A 177 -11.87 12.50 -10.56
N ASP A 178 -11.16 13.19 -9.67
CA ASP A 178 -9.75 13.51 -9.87
C ASP A 178 -8.91 12.23 -9.89
N LEU A 179 -8.03 12.13 -10.87
CA LEU A 179 -7.07 11.06 -10.95
C LEU A 179 -5.69 11.56 -10.47
N THR A 180 -5.14 10.92 -9.45
CA THR A 180 -3.74 11.11 -9.06
C THR A 180 -2.96 9.83 -9.36
N GLU A 181 -1.82 9.98 -9.98
CA GLU A 181 -0.88 8.91 -10.27
C GLU A 181 0.48 9.26 -9.71
N VAL A 182 1.10 8.33 -9.00
CA VAL A 182 2.44 8.45 -8.41
C VAL A 182 3.29 7.31 -8.95
N ILE A 183 4.41 7.65 -9.54
CA ILE A 183 5.43 6.71 -10.01
C ILE A 183 6.63 6.81 -9.08
N PHE A 184 7.10 5.67 -8.59
CA PHE A 184 8.26 5.56 -7.71
C PHE A 184 9.50 5.13 -8.50
N SER A 185 10.63 5.72 -8.18
CA SER A 185 11.92 5.40 -8.76
C SER A 185 13.02 5.44 -7.70
N ASP A 186 14.18 4.85 -8.02
CA ASP A 186 15.34 4.81 -7.12
C ASP A 186 14.99 4.24 -5.74
N VAL A 187 14.04 3.29 -5.68
CA VAL A 187 13.60 2.70 -4.40
C VAL A 187 14.73 1.86 -3.82
N ARG A 188 15.07 2.17 -2.57
CA ARG A 188 16.13 1.49 -1.81
C ARG A 188 15.62 1.07 -0.45
N LEU A 189 15.99 -0.14 -0.06
CA LEU A 189 15.71 -0.71 1.25
C LEU A 189 16.93 -0.50 2.14
N ALA A 190 16.73 -0.19 3.41
CA ALA A 190 17.82 -0.01 4.36
C ALA A 190 17.43 -0.47 5.78
N PRO A 191 18.40 -0.91 6.58
CA PRO A 191 18.13 -1.38 7.93
C PRO A 191 17.77 -0.25 8.89
N ALA A 192 18.18 0.99 8.61
CA ALA A 192 17.92 2.15 9.47
C ALA A 192 17.98 3.47 8.69
N LEU A 193 17.47 4.52 9.33
CA LEU A 193 17.62 5.90 8.88
C LEU A 193 19.06 6.39 9.10
N SER A 194 19.55 7.19 8.17
CA SER A 194 20.71 8.04 8.41
C SER A 194 20.33 9.22 9.35
N LYS A 195 21.34 9.94 9.88
CA LYS A 195 21.10 11.12 10.72
C LYS A 195 20.32 12.20 9.96
N ASP A 196 20.68 12.45 8.70
CA ASP A 196 20.04 13.48 7.87
C ASP A 196 18.59 13.12 7.53
N GLU A 197 18.31 11.83 7.32
CA GLU A 197 16.96 11.34 7.08
C GLU A 197 16.08 11.43 8.32
N ALA A 198 16.64 11.19 9.50
CA ALA A 198 15.91 11.29 10.75
C ALA A 198 15.36 12.71 11.03
N ILE A 199 16.02 13.74 10.50
CA ILE A 199 15.58 15.15 10.57
C ILE A 199 14.28 15.37 9.80
N GLN A 200 14.04 14.58 8.75
CA GLN A 200 12.81 14.71 7.94
C GLN A 200 11.53 14.32 8.71
N PHE A 201 11.67 13.68 9.86
CA PHE A 201 10.56 13.27 10.74
C PHE A 201 10.32 14.21 11.94
N GLN A 202 11.10 15.29 12.08
CA GLN A 202 10.98 16.27 13.18
C GLN A 202 9.95 17.37 12.91
#